data_a075d21397e71bd213c2bc00cfb1d93f
#
_entry.id   a075d21397e71bd213c2bc00cfb1d93f
#
_cell.length_a   1.000
_cell.length_b   1.000
_cell.length_c   1.000
_cell.angle_alpha   90.00
_cell.angle_beta   90.00
_cell.angle_gamma   90.00
#
_symmetry.space_group_name_H-M   'P 1'
#
loop_
_entity.id
_entity.type
_entity.pdbx_description
1 polymer ?
#
loop_
_entity_poly.entity_id
_entity_poly.type
_entity_poly.pdbx_seq_one_letter_code
_entity_poly.pdbx_strand_id
1 'polypeptide(L)'
;LKKFWQIIACSGLVLTSCLGGMAQAQDEKSDVEYYYQGEKIDLDKAVSISQNYDIVFFDEYHDQKSIHEAELSFFQEMYKQNKDMILSMEMFERDVQSVMDKYLNDEITETEFINNSRPWENYQTDYKPLVEFAKEKDMYVLASNIPRRIANQYTKVGDLALIEDKDKIYLPKKHLVEYERYYDKFKNYMSMGDGQSHMMMTPERIEAFYKAQCLKDDTMAESIVEFLKEHKDTKVLHVQGSFHGDEHLGVVEKVNKLNPSIKTVVITPIEAKEYEKMKNNYGEDTIIMTFVRK
;
A
#
# COMPACT_ATOMS: atom_id res chain seq x y z
N LEU A 1 63.16 -7.43 -29.23
CA LEU A 1 63.51 -6.76 -30.49
C LEU A 1 62.36 -5.81 -30.88
N LYS A 2 62.56 -4.55 -30.66
CA LYS A 2 62.66 -3.32 -31.42
C LYS A 2 61.84 -3.25 -32.74
N LYS A 3 60.94 -2.21 -32.81
CA LYS A 3 60.99 -0.95 -33.62
C LYS A 3 59.56 -0.35 -33.55
N PHE A 4 59.32 0.79 -32.95
CA PHE A 4 59.46 2.18 -33.37
C PHE A 4 59.09 2.45 -34.83
N TRP A 5 58.03 3.26 -35.05
CA TRP A 5 58.07 4.46 -35.88
C TRP A 5 56.85 5.36 -35.64
N GLN A 6 57.11 6.58 -35.57
CA GLN A 6 56.57 7.87 -35.27
C GLN A 6 55.62 8.45 -36.35
N ILE A 7 54.67 9.23 -35.86
CA ILE A 7 54.25 10.62 -36.23
C ILE A 7 53.79 10.86 -37.67
N ILE A 8 52.56 11.46 -37.81
CA ILE A 8 52.37 12.82 -38.41
C ILE A 8 51.01 13.36 -37.95
N ALA A 9 51.05 14.61 -37.41
CA ALA A 9 49.92 15.44 -37.08
C ALA A 9 49.32 16.11 -38.32
N CYS A 10 48.02 16.23 -38.38
CA CYS A 10 47.35 17.28 -39.15
C CYS A 10 46.17 17.82 -38.37
N SER A 11 46.30 19.04 -37.98
CA SER A 11 45.31 19.90 -37.37
C SER A 11 44.15 20.21 -38.34
N GLY A 12 42.93 20.02 -37.88
CA GLY A 12 41.72 20.48 -38.48
C GLY A 12 40.72 20.85 -37.41
N LEU A 13 40.67 22.12 -36.99
CA LEU A 13 39.63 22.64 -36.12
C LEU A 13 38.30 22.66 -36.92
N VAL A 14 37.36 21.82 -36.53
CA VAL A 14 35.96 21.96 -36.88
C VAL A 14 35.19 22.28 -35.59
N LEU A 15 34.87 23.58 -35.43
CA LEU A 15 33.90 24.03 -34.44
C LEU A 15 32.51 23.60 -34.89
N THR A 16 32.04 22.49 -34.38
CA THR A 16 30.62 22.14 -34.39
C THR A 16 29.99 22.62 -33.11
N SER A 17 29.23 23.69 -33.20
CA SER A 17 28.31 24.17 -32.17
C SER A 17 27.26 23.10 -31.90
N CYS A 18 27.47 22.31 -30.85
CA CYS A 18 26.40 21.50 -30.28
C CYS A 18 25.42 22.44 -29.57
N LEU A 19 24.40 22.85 -30.29
CA LEU A 19 23.14 23.29 -29.71
C LEU A 19 22.57 22.05 -28.99
N GLY A 20 22.85 21.95 -27.70
CA GLY A 20 22.20 21.00 -26.80
C GLY A 20 20.73 21.33 -26.74
N GLY A 21 19.93 20.63 -27.54
CA GLY A 21 18.49 20.55 -27.30
C GLY A 21 18.28 20.01 -25.89
N MET A 22 17.89 20.86 -24.96
CA MET A 22 17.20 20.41 -23.77
C MET A 22 15.95 19.68 -24.27
N ALA A 23 15.99 18.37 -24.26
CA ALA A 23 14.77 17.58 -24.34
C ALA A 23 13.94 18.02 -23.13
N GLN A 24 12.90 18.80 -23.37
CA GLN A 24 11.82 18.95 -22.43
C GLN A 24 11.32 17.53 -22.17
N ALA A 25 11.50 17.06 -20.94
CA ALA A 25 10.76 15.92 -20.46
C ALA A 25 9.29 16.24 -20.76
N GLN A 26 8.69 15.51 -21.69
CA GLN A 26 7.25 15.52 -21.83
C GLN A 26 6.75 15.05 -20.47
N ASP A 27 6.04 15.92 -19.74
CA ASP A 27 5.20 15.51 -18.63
C ASP A 27 4.26 14.43 -19.18
N GLU A 28 4.60 13.16 -18.97
CA GLU A 28 3.65 12.08 -19.16
C GLU A 28 2.50 12.42 -18.20
N LYS A 29 1.38 12.81 -18.78
CA LYS A 29 0.19 13.16 -18.03
C LYS A 29 -0.15 11.97 -17.14
N SER A 30 0.10 12.09 -15.85
CA SER A 30 -0.27 11.08 -14.86
C SER A 30 -1.75 10.73 -15.06
N ASP A 31 -2.06 9.44 -15.10
CA ASP A 31 -3.44 8.95 -15.21
C ASP A 31 -4.25 9.20 -13.92
N VAL A 32 -3.61 9.82 -12.90
CA VAL A 32 -4.23 10.19 -11.63
C VAL A 32 -4.04 11.68 -11.33
N GLU A 33 -4.97 12.24 -10.56
CA GLU A 33 -4.92 13.61 -10.06
C GLU A 33 -5.19 13.62 -8.56
N TYR A 34 -4.47 14.48 -7.81
CA TYR A 34 -4.66 14.59 -6.36
C TYR A 34 -5.45 15.85 -6.01
N TYR A 35 -6.27 15.73 -4.96
CA TYR A 35 -7.06 16.84 -4.42
C TYR A 35 -7.00 16.82 -2.89
N TYR A 36 -6.88 18.00 -2.30
CA TYR A 36 -6.90 18.18 -0.85
C TYR A 36 -7.78 19.39 -0.51
N GLN A 37 -8.75 19.19 0.37
CA GLN A 37 -9.73 20.23 0.75
C GLN A 37 -10.40 20.91 -0.45
N GLY A 38 -10.70 20.14 -1.49
CA GLY A 38 -11.36 20.61 -2.71
C GLY A 38 -10.43 21.29 -3.74
N GLU A 39 -9.17 21.49 -3.42
CA GLU A 39 -8.17 22.06 -4.33
C GLU A 39 -7.35 20.97 -5.01
N LYS A 40 -7.13 21.11 -6.31
CA LYS A 40 -6.22 20.23 -7.07
C LYS A 40 -4.78 20.56 -6.68
N ILE A 41 -4.03 19.51 -6.33
CA ILE A 41 -2.61 19.58 -5.95
C ILE A 41 -1.78 18.64 -6.80
N ASP A 42 -0.47 18.86 -6.85
CA ASP A 42 0.48 17.92 -7.44
C ASP A 42 0.96 16.86 -6.44
N LEU A 43 1.73 15.90 -6.94
CA LEU A 43 2.28 14.80 -6.12
C LEU A 43 3.19 15.31 -5.00
N ASP A 44 4.08 16.28 -5.31
CA ASP A 44 5.00 16.84 -4.31
C ASP A 44 4.23 17.48 -3.15
N LYS A 45 3.18 18.22 -3.43
CA LYS A 45 2.30 18.84 -2.45
C LYS A 45 1.53 17.79 -1.65
N ALA A 46 1.01 16.73 -2.31
CA ALA A 46 0.30 15.63 -1.63
C ALA A 46 1.23 14.94 -0.62
N VAL A 47 2.46 14.64 -1.03
CA VAL A 47 3.48 14.07 -0.15
C VAL A 47 3.87 15.04 0.96
N SER A 48 4.06 16.34 0.67
CA SER A 48 4.38 17.34 1.69
C SER A 48 3.29 17.45 2.77
N ILE A 49 2.02 17.33 2.40
CA ILE A 49 0.89 17.28 3.35
C ILE A 49 1.01 16.02 4.21
N SER A 50 1.30 14.87 3.61
CA SER A 50 1.38 13.59 4.32
C SER A 50 2.51 13.54 5.36
N GLN A 51 3.55 14.37 5.24
CA GLN A 51 4.63 14.46 6.23
C GLN A 51 4.16 14.95 7.62
N ASN A 52 2.98 15.54 7.74
CA ASN A 52 2.41 15.97 9.02
C ASN A 52 1.77 14.80 9.81
N TYR A 53 1.72 13.61 9.24
CA TYR A 53 1.08 12.42 9.78
C TYR A 53 2.13 11.32 10.05
N ASP A 54 1.81 10.40 10.94
CA ASP A 54 2.68 9.29 11.31
C ASP A 54 2.47 8.11 10.37
N ILE A 55 1.23 7.89 9.94
CA ILE A 55 0.84 6.86 9.00
C ILE A 55 0.11 7.47 7.82
N VAL A 56 0.54 7.10 6.63
CA VAL A 56 -0.18 7.34 5.37
C VAL A 56 -0.79 6.00 4.94
N PHE A 57 -2.10 5.92 4.92
CA PHE A 57 -2.83 4.81 4.32
C PHE A 57 -3.04 5.11 2.85
N PHE A 58 -2.46 4.31 1.98
CA PHE A 58 -2.68 4.41 0.55
C PHE A 58 -3.68 3.33 0.15
N ASP A 59 -4.90 3.75 -0.08
CA ASP A 59 -5.98 2.87 -0.49
C ASP A 59 -5.92 2.59 -1.99
N GLU A 60 -6.20 1.35 -2.39
CA GLU A 60 -6.14 0.93 -3.79
C GLU A 60 -7.38 0.15 -4.23
N TYR A 61 -7.57 0.05 -5.55
CA TYR A 61 -8.33 -1.01 -6.21
C TYR A 61 -7.33 -1.97 -6.84
N HIS A 62 -7.30 -3.21 -6.38
CA HIS A 62 -6.29 -4.23 -6.71
C HIS A 62 -6.13 -4.55 -8.20
N ASP A 63 -7.09 -4.12 -9.04
CA ASP A 63 -7.12 -4.33 -10.48
C ASP A 63 -6.83 -3.06 -11.31
N GLN A 64 -6.39 -1.97 -10.66
CA GLN A 64 -6.20 -0.67 -11.32
C GLN A 64 -4.73 -0.29 -11.43
N LYS A 65 -4.17 -0.54 -12.60
CA LYS A 65 -2.75 -0.28 -12.90
C LYS A 65 -2.32 1.17 -12.62
N SER A 66 -3.16 2.15 -12.95
CA SER A 66 -2.84 3.57 -12.73
C SER A 66 -2.71 3.91 -11.24
N ILE A 67 -3.43 3.20 -10.37
CA ILE A 67 -3.31 3.35 -8.93
C ILE A 67 -1.98 2.76 -8.45
N HIS A 68 -1.59 1.56 -8.90
CA HIS A 68 -0.29 0.96 -8.54
C HIS A 68 0.91 1.79 -9.03
N GLU A 69 0.81 2.42 -10.21
CA GLU A 69 1.82 3.37 -10.69
C GLU A 69 1.89 4.62 -9.80
N ALA A 70 0.74 5.09 -9.32
CA ALA A 70 0.66 6.21 -8.38
C ALA A 70 1.22 5.86 -6.98
N GLU A 71 0.96 4.65 -6.47
CA GLU A 71 1.54 4.13 -5.22
C GLU A 71 3.06 4.19 -5.25
N LEU A 72 3.67 3.65 -6.32
CA LEU A 72 5.11 3.67 -6.47
C LEU A 72 5.65 5.09 -6.54
N SER A 73 5.00 5.95 -7.32
CA SER A 73 5.41 7.36 -7.48
C SER A 73 5.31 8.12 -6.15
N PHE A 74 4.23 7.89 -5.40
CA PHE A 74 4.03 8.49 -4.08
C PHE A 74 5.06 7.98 -3.06
N PHE A 75 5.32 6.69 -3.04
CA PHE A 75 6.33 6.06 -2.17
C PHE A 75 7.72 6.62 -2.44
N GLN A 76 8.11 6.73 -3.71
CA GLN A 76 9.40 7.28 -4.12
C GLN A 76 9.53 8.75 -3.72
N GLU A 77 8.49 9.56 -3.91
CA GLU A 77 8.49 10.96 -3.52
C GLU A 77 8.50 11.13 -2.00
N MET A 78 7.73 10.31 -1.27
CA MET A 78 7.75 10.29 0.20
C MET A 78 9.14 9.98 0.74
N TYR A 79 9.83 8.98 0.15
CA TYR A 79 11.21 8.64 0.52
C TYR A 79 12.21 9.76 0.21
N LYS A 80 12.04 10.53 -0.86
CA LYS A 80 12.90 11.69 -1.14
C LYS A 80 12.80 12.75 -0.05
N GLN A 81 11.58 13.01 0.44
CA GLN A 81 11.31 14.02 1.46
C GLN A 81 11.66 13.54 2.88
N ASN A 82 11.49 12.25 3.19
CA ASN A 82 11.84 11.66 4.47
C ASN A 82 12.42 10.24 4.29
N LYS A 83 13.66 10.05 4.75
CA LYS A 83 14.35 8.75 4.67
C LYS A 83 13.99 7.80 5.83
N ASP A 84 13.50 8.36 6.94
CA ASP A 84 13.09 7.57 8.10
C ASP A 84 11.62 7.14 7.94
N MET A 85 11.44 6.12 7.11
CA MET A 85 10.13 5.55 6.82
C MET A 85 10.22 4.07 6.47
N ILE A 86 9.09 3.39 6.57
CA ILE A 86 8.91 2.00 6.15
C ILE A 86 7.74 1.87 5.20
N LEU A 87 7.73 0.76 4.47
CA LEU A 87 6.57 0.28 3.73
C LEU A 87 5.85 -0.80 4.54
N SER A 88 4.54 -0.67 4.76
CA SER A 88 3.68 -1.69 5.34
C SER A 88 2.67 -2.15 4.28
N MET A 89 2.44 -3.45 4.16
CA MET A 89 1.62 -3.99 3.08
C MET A 89 0.57 -4.98 3.58
N GLU A 90 -0.70 -4.79 3.16
CA GLU A 90 -1.76 -5.78 3.33
C GLU A 90 -1.44 -7.09 2.62
N MET A 91 -0.76 -7.02 1.48
CA MET A 91 -0.50 -8.13 0.56
C MET A 91 0.40 -9.21 1.14
N PHE A 92 1.10 -8.92 2.24
CA PHE A 92 1.95 -9.88 2.93
C PHE A 92 1.45 -10.18 4.34
N GLU A 93 1.48 -11.46 4.67
CA GLU A 93 1.00 -12.02 5.93
C GLU A 93 2.12 -12.02 6.98
N ARG A 94 1.82 -11.71 8.27
CA ARG A 94 2.85 -11.57 9.33
C ARG A 94 3.70 -12.82 9.57
N ASP A 95 3.22 -14.01 9.18
CA ASP A 95 3.99 -15.25 9.30
C ASP A 95 5.10 -15.41 8.25
N VAL A 96 5.14 -14.56 7.24
CA VAL A 96 6.21 -14.54 6.24
C VAL A 96 7.20 -13.40 6.46
N GLN A 97 7.12 -12.65 7.56
CA GLN A 97 8.03 -11.55 7.85
C GLN A 97 9.50 -11.98 7.75
N SER A 98 9.87 -13.12 8.32
CA SER A 98 11.26 -13.60 8.24
C SER A 98 11.72 -13.94 6.81
N VAL A 99 10.79 -14.27 5.91
CA VAL A 99 11.08 -14.49 4.48
C VAL A 99 11.29 -13.15 3.78
N MET A 100 10.47 -12.15 4.11
CA MET A 100 10.62 -10.78 3.64
C MET A 100 11.97 -10.20 4.06
N ASP A 101 12.31 -10.33 5.35
CA ASP A 101 13.57 -9.81 5.90
C ASP A 101 14.79 -10.41 5.16
N LYS A 102 14.79 -11.73 4.94
CA LYS A 102 15.86 -12.41 4.21
C LYS A 102 15.97 -11.95 2.77
N TYR A 103 14.84 -11.68 2.12
CA TYR A 103 14.85 -11.19 0.75
C TYR A 103 15.39 -9.75 0.65
N LEU A 104 14.98 -8.89 1.55
CA LEU A 104 15.46 -7.52 1.61
C LEU A 104 16.99 -7.45 1.88
N ASN A 105 17.53 -8.39 2.67
CA ASN A 105 18.93 -8.50 3.02
C ASN A 105 19.78 -9.31 2.01
N ASP A 106 19.23 -9.66 0.83
CA ASP A 106 19.93 -10.49 -0.17
C ASP A 106 20.35 -11.89 0.32
N GLU A 107 19.73 -12.41 1.38
CA GLU A 107 20.01 -13.74 1.92
C GLU A 107 19.33 -14.86 1.13
N ILE A 108 18.27 -14.54 0.40
CA ILE A 108 17.54 -15.46 -0.49
C ILE A 108 17.28 -14.80 -1.84
N THR A 109 17.14 -15.63 -2.86
CA THR A 109 16.79 -15.20 -4.22
C THR A 109 15.32 -14.79 -4.32
N GLU A 110 14.97 -14.01 -5.37
CA GLU A 110 13.57 -13.68 -5.68
C GLU A 110 12.70 -14.92 -5.83
N THR A 111 13.23 -15.97 -6.47
CA THR A 111 12.50 -17.24 -6.65
C THR A 111 12.18 -17.89 -5.29
N GLU A 112 13.13 -17.91 -4.37
CA GLU A 112 12.90 -18.43 -3.02
C GLU A 112 11.93 -17.55 -2.24
N PHE A 113 12.02 -16.23 -2.38
CA PHE A 113 11.07 -15.29 -1.80
C PHE A 113 9.64 -15.57 -2.27
N ILE A 114 9.40 -15.63 -3.58
CA ILE A 114 8.08 -15.88 -4.16
C ILE A 114 7.52 -17.23 -3.69
N ASN A 115 8.35 -18.30 -3.69
CA ASN A 115 7.91 -19.63 -3.29
C ASN A 115 7.53 -19.73 -1.80
N ASN A 116 8.10 -18.88 -0.94
CA ASN A 116 7.93 -18.98 0.51
C ASN A 116 7.08 -17.85 1.12
N SER A 117 6.90 -16.71 0.43
CA SER A 117 6.11 -15.57 0.93
C SER A 117 4.65 -15.61 0.52
N ARG A 118 4.27 -16.48 -0.40
CA ARG A 118 2.89 -16.59 -0.90
C ARG A 118 2.30 -15.27 -1.42
N PRO A 119 3.02 -14.52 -2.29
CA PRO A 119 2.53 -13.24 -2.77
C PRO A 119 1.23 -13.41 -3.56
N TRP A 120 0.50 -12.33 -3.73
CA TRP A 120 -0.70 -12.33 -4.55
C TRP A 120 -0.37 -12.55 -6.04
N GLU A 121 -1.37 -12.98 -6.84
CA GLU A 121 -1.16 -13.36 -8.25
C GLU A 121 -0.60 -12.21 -9.09
N ASN A 122 -0.99 -10.98 -8.80
CA ASN A 122 -0.54 -9.76 -9.47
C ASN A 122 0.76 -9.18 -8.89
N TYR A 123 1.47 -9.89 -8.01
CA TYR A 123 2.70 -9.41 -7.38
C TYR A 123 3.72 -8.88 -8.38
N GLN A 124 3.97 -9.64 -9.46
CA GLN A 124 5.02 -9.30 -10.43
C GLN A 124 4.82 -7.95 -11.12
N THR A 125 3.56 -7.56 -11.35
CA THR A 125 3.21 -6.34 -12.08
C THR A 125 2.94 -5.16 -11.16
N ASP A 126 2.34 -5.42 -9.99
CA ASP A 126 1.74 -4.37 -9.19
C ASP A 126 2.53 -4.10 -7.88
N TYR A 127 2.90 -5.15 -7.15
CA TYR A 127 3.52 -4.98 -5.81
C TYR A 127 5.04 -5.16 -5.79
N LYS A 128 5.61 -5.91 -6.76
CA LYS A 128 7.06 -6.07 -6.87
C LYS A 128 7.80 -4.74 -6.97
N PRO A 129 7.35 -3.74 -7.76
CA PRO A 129 8.04 -2.45 -7.83
C PRO A 129 8.18 -1.75 -6.48
N LEU A 130 7.20 -1.88 -5.58
CA LEU A 130 7.25 -1.32 -4.22
C LEU A 130 8.29 -2.05 -3.37
N VAL A 131 8.29 -3.39 -3.39
CA VAL A 131 9.23 -4.22 -2.62
C VAL A 131 10.66 -4.03 -3.12
N GLU A 132 10.87 -3.98 -4.45
CA GLU A 132 12.21 -3.75 -5.04
C GLU A 132 12.74 -2.35 -4.71
N PHE A 133 11.87 -1.33 -4.74
CA PHE A 133 12.29 0.01 -4.33
C PHE A 133 12.67 0.05 -2.85
N ALA A 134 11.89 -0.59 -1.97
CA ALA A 134 12.24 -0.70 -0.56
C ALA A 134 13.59 -1.40 -0.36
N LYS A 135 13.81 -2.52 -1.07
CA LYS A 135 15.06 -3.28 -1.06
C LYS A 135 16.25 -2.44 -1.54
N GLU A 136 16.11 -1.73 -2.67
CA GLU A 136 17.15 -0.84 -3.21
C GLU A 136 17.55 0.26 -2.22
N LYS A 137 16.63 0.67 -1.35
CA LYS A 137 16.84 1.75 -0.38
C LYS A 137 17.14 1.27 1.04
N ASP A 138 17.38 -0.03 1.23
CA ASP A 138 17.62 -0.66 2.54
C ASP A 138 16.47 -0.36 3.54
N MET A 139 15.22 -0.31 3.04
CA MET A 139 14.05 -0.01 3.85
C MET A 139 13.42 -1.28 4.40
N TYR A 140 12.83 -1.17 5.58
CA TYR A 140 12.03 -2.25 6.15
C TYR A 140 10.67 -2.35 5.45
N VAL A 141 10.24 -3.58 5.17
CA VAL A 141 8.88 -3.88 4.68
C VAL A 141 8.16 -4.70 5.72
N LEU A 142 7.08 -4.15 6.27
CA LEU A 142 6.25 -4.79 7.28
C LEU A 142 5.16 -5.63 6.61
N ALA A 143 5.24 -6.95 6.78
CA ALA A 143 4.18 -7.90 6.41
C ALA A 143 3.09 -7.84 7.48
N SER A 144 2.04 -7.04 7.24
CA SER A 144 1.13 -6.62 8.32
C SER A 144 -0.10 -7.49 8.51
N ASN A 145 -0.52 -8.26 7.48
CA ASN A 145 -1.81 -8.94 7.48
C ASN A 145 -1.80 -10.26 8.26
N ILE A 146 -2.98 -10.72 8.66
CA ILE A 146 -3.20 -12.06 9.23
C ILE A 146 -2.97 -13.14 8.15
N PRO A 147 -2.35 -14.29 8.48
CA PRO A 147 -2.28 -15.40 7.53
C PRO A 147 -3.65 -15.80 7.02
N ARG A 148 -3.81 -15.84 5.68
CA ARG A 148 -5.08 -16.16 5.00
C ARG A 148 -5.71 -17.45 5.50
N ARG A 149 -4.90 -18.47 5.84
CA ARG A 149 -5.40 -19.72 6.40
C ARG A 149 -6.15 -19.52 7.73
N ILE A 150 -5.68 -18.58 8.57
CA ILE A 150 -6.31 -18.26 9.85
C ILE A 150 -7.63 -17.55 9.63
N ALA A 151 -7.67 -16.52 8.78
CA ALA A 151 -8.91 -15.84 8.40
C ALA A 151 -9.94 -16.81 7.81
N ASN A 152 -9.51 -17.73 6.93
CA ASN A 152 -10.36 -18.76 6.35
C ASN A 152 -10.86 -19.78 7.39
N GLN A 153 -10.02 -20.14 8.37
CA GLN A 153 -10.45 -21.03 9.47
C GLN A 153 -11.47 -20.30 10.35
N TYR A 154 -11.20 -19.05 10.72
CA TYR A 154 -12.11 -18.23 11.51
C TYR A 154 -13.48 -18.06 10.85
N THR A 155 -13.52 -17.82 9.54
CA THR A 155 -14.78 -17.77 8.78
C THR A 155 -15.62 -19.06 8.92
N LYS A 156 -14.97 -20.21 9.08
CA LYS A 156 -15.65 -21.53 9.19
C LYS A 156 -16.09 -21.84 10.60
N VAL A 157 -15.25 -21.52 11.60
CA VAL A 157 -15.48 -21.93 13.00
C VAL A 157 -16.14 -20.84 13.84
N GLY A 158 -16.01 -19.57 13.47
CA GLY A 158 -16.63 -18.42 14.13
C GLY A 158 -16.05 -18.04 15.50
N ASP A 159 -15.05 -18.78 16.00
CA ASP A 159 -14.44 -18.60 17.31
C ASP A 159 -12.91 -18.72 17.22
N LEU A 160 -12.20 -17.67 17.67
CA LEU A 160 -10.73 -17.65 17.68
C LEU A 160 -10.11 -18.67 18.63
N ALA A 161 -10.83 -19.11 19.67
CA ALA A 161 -10.38 -20.16 20.56
C ALA A 161 -10.16 -21.50 19.84
N LEU A 162 -10.87 -21.72 18.73
CA LEU A 162 -10.81 -22.93 17.90
C LEU A 162 -9.72 -22.86 16.81
N ILE A 163 -8.97 -21.77 16.72
CA ILE A 163 -7.79 -21.69 15.85
C ILE A 163 -6.71 -22.63 16.37
N GLU A 164 -6.00 -23.29 15.46
CA GLU A 164 -4.92 -24.22 15.80
C GLU A 164 -3.84 -23.53 16.65
N ASP A 165 -3.33 -24.19 17.68
CA ASP A 165 -2.39 -23.59 18.64
C ASP A 165 -1.12 -23.01 17.98
N LYS A 166 -0.62 -23.67 16.93
CA LYS A 166 0.54 -23.16 16.14
C LYS A 166 0.28 -21.82 15.45
N ASP A 167 -0.98 -21.50 15.19
CA ASP A 167 -1.40 -20.30 14.48
C ASP A 167 -1.82 -19.17 15.43
N LYS A 168 -2.06 -19.46 16.71
CA LYS A 168 -2.48 -18.46 17.71
C LYS A 168 -1.46 -17.36 17.93
N ILE A 169 -0.17 -17.62 17.66
CA ILE A 169 0.90 -16.62 17.76
C ILE A 169 0.75 -15.47 16.75
N TYR A 170 -0.02 -15.69 15.67
CA TYR A 170 -0.28 -14.69 14.63
C TYR A 170 -1.59 -13.94 14.86
N LEU A 171 -2.39 -14.32 15.85
CA LEU A 171 -3.61 -13.59 16.17
C LEU A 171 -3.26 -12.21 16.78
N PRO A 172 -4.07 -11.17 16.50
CA PRO A 172 -3.93 -9.92 17.21
C PRO A 172 -4.27 -10.09 18.68
N LYS A 173 -3.59 -9.35 19.57
CA LYS A 173 -3.84 -9.36 21.02
C LYS A 173 -5.27 -8.97 21.36
N LYS A 174 -5.88 -8.14 20.51
CA LYS A 174 -7.24 -7.67 20.66
C LYS A 174 -7.98 -7.79 19.34
N HIS A 175 -9.13 -8.45 19.35
CA HIS A 175 -10.02 -8.57 18.21
C HIS A 175 -11.37 -7.96 18.55
N LEU A 176 -11.82 -7.00 17.75
CA LEU A 176 -13.06 -6.28 17.94
C LEU A 176 -13.94 -6.38 16.69
N VAL A 177 -15.13 -6.90 16.86
CA VAL A 177 -16.18 -6.91 15.83
C VAL A 177 -17.26 -5.94 16.26
N GLU A 178 -17.44 -4.85 15.51
CA GLU A 178 -18.40 -3.81 15.80
C GLU A 178 -19.44 -3.76 14.69
N TYR A 179 -20.73 -3.84 15.05
CA TYR A 179 -21.84 -3.87 14.12
C TYR A 179 -22.43 -2.47 13.93
N GLU A 180 -21.60 -1.56 13.39
CA GLU A 180 -21.94 -0.17 13.14
C GLU A 180 -21.77 0.17 11.63
N ARG A 181 -21.37 1.41 11.33
CA ARG A 181 -21.22 1.94 9.96
C ARG A 181 -20.35 1.04 9.05
N TYR A 182 -19.26 0.46 9.59
CA TYR A 182 -18.39 -0.44 8.83
C TYR A 182 -19.11 -1.75 8.44
N TYR A 183 -19.91 -2.31 9.38
CA TYR A 183 -20.72 -3.49 9.07
C TYR A 183 -21.77 -3.21 8.01
N ASP A 184 -22.46 -2.07 8.09
CA ASP A 184 -23.47 -1.68 7.10
C ASP A 184 -22.83 -1.49 5.71
N LYS A 185 -21.66 -0.85 5.64
CA LYS A 185 -20.87 -0.72 4.42
C LYS A 185 -20.51 -2.09 3.84
N PHE A 186 -19.98 -2.99 4.68
CA PHE A 186 -19.62 -4.36 4.28
C PHE A 186 -20.81 -5.15 3.76
N LYS A 187 -21.92 -5.12 4.50
CA LYS A 187 -23.17 -5.79 4.12
C LYS A 187 -23.70 -5.28 2.79
N ASN A 188 -23.71 -3.97 2.58
CA ASN A 188 -24.15 -3.37 1.33
C ASN A 188 -23.27 -3.81 0.17
N TYR A 189 -21.93 -3.76 0.33
CA TYR A 189 -20.98 -4.22 -0.68
C TYR A 189 -21.20 -5.69 -1.05
N MET A 190 -21.30 -6.58 -0.06
CA MET A 190 -21.53 -8.02 -0.27
C MET A 190 -22.91 -8.35 -0.85
N SER A 191 -23.89 -7.47 -0.65
CA SER A 191 -25.25 -7.64 -1.17
C SER A 191 -25.41 -7.16 -2.61
N MET A 192 -24.57 -6.19 -3.06
CA MET A 192 -24.62 -5.65 -4.42
C MET A 192 -24.08 -6.65 -5.46
N GLY A 193 -23.20 -7.56 -5.05
CA GLY A 193 -22.55 -8.55 -5.93
C GLY A 193 -21.71 -7.91 -7.03
N ASP A 194 -20.69 -8.60 -7.50
CA ASP A 194 -19.86 -8.20 -8.64
C ASP A 194 -20.51 -8.46 -10.02
N GLY A 195 -21.83 -8.73 -10.03
CA GLY A 195 -22.58 -9.01 -11.26
C GLY A 195 -22.34 -10.40 -11.88
N GLN A 196 -21.39 -11.17 -11.38
CA GLN A 196 -21.06 -12.50 -11.93
C GLN A 196 -21.52 -13.68 -11.06
N SER A 197 -21.79 -13.46 -9.78
CA SER A 197 -22.24 -14.49 -8.86
C SER A 197 -23.68 -14.22 -8.40
N HIS A 198 -24.67 -14.79 -9.06
CA HIS A 198 -26.10 -14.71 -8.70
C HIS A 198 -26.46 -15.49 -7.40
N MET A 199 -25.50 -15.92 -6.61
CA MET A 199 -25.78 -16.57 -5.34
C MET A 199 -25.82 -15.51 -4.24
N MET A 200 -27.03 -15.06 -3.89
CA MET A 200 -27.23 -14.20 -2.71
C MET A 200 -26.58 -14.87 -1.49
N MET A 201 -25.61 -14.18 -0.89
CA MET A 201 -25.02 -14.68 0.34
C MET A 201 -26.03 -14.64 1.46
N THR A 202 -26.05 -15.68 2.30
CA THR A 202 -26.92 -15.67 3.49
C THR A 202 -26.36 -14.64 4.51
N PRO A 203 -27.23 -14.07 5.36
CA PRO A 203 -26.79 -13.13 6.41
C PRO A 203 -25.68 -13.70 7.30
N GLU A 204 -25.76 -14.98 7.64
CA GLU A 204 -24.77 -15.68 8.49
C GLU A 204 -23.42 -15.75 7.77
N ARG A 205 -23.41 -15.94 6.47
CA ARG A 205 -22.19 -15.97 5.67
C ARG A 205 -21.56 -14.58 5.54
N ILE A 206 -22.39 -13.55 5.35
CA ILE A 206 -21.95 -12.15 5.34
C ILE A 206 -21.29 -11.83 6.69
N GLU A 207 -21.92 -12.19 7.80
CA GLU A 207 -21.38 -11.98 9.14
C GLU A 207 -20.04 -12.71 9.36
N ALA A 208 -19.94 -13.97 8.92
CA ALA A 208 -18.69 -14.73 9.03
C ALA A 208 -17.54 -14.08 8.25
N PHE A 209 -17.81 -13.58 7.04
CA PHE A 209 -16.81 -12.85 6.26
C PHE A 209 -16.48 -11.49 6.88
N TYR A 210 -17.47 -10.79 7.44
CA TYR A 210 -17.23 -9.54 8.14
C TYR A 210 -16.34 -9.71 9.38
N LYS A 211 -16.57 -10.74 10.17
CA LYS A 211 -15.69 -11.09 11.30
C LYS A 211 -14.25 -11.35 10.85
N ALA A 212 -14.06 -12.06 9.73
CA ALA A 212 -12.74 -12.29 9.16
C ALA A 212 -12.11 -10.99 8.60
N GLN A 213 -12.92 -10.08 8.05
CA GLN A 213 -12.46 -8.74 7.65
C GLN A 213 -11.98 -7.95 8.87
N CYS A 214 -12.77 -7.90 9.95
CA CYS A 214 -12.34 -7.26 11.20
C CYS A 214 -11.06 -7.86 11.78
N LEU A 215 -10.86 -9.19 11.63
CA LEU A 215 -9.63 -9.85 12.07
C LEU A 215 -8.40 -9.39 11.26
N LYS A 216 -8.54 -9.19 9.96
CA LYS A 216 -7.49 -8.62 9.12
C LYS A 216 -7.16 -7.20 9.57
N ASP A 217 -8.20 -6.35 9.73
CA ASP A 217 -8.05 -4.95 10.14
C ASP A 217 -7.35 -4.83 11.50
N ASP A 218 -7.78 -5.61 12.50
CA ASP A 218 -7.16 -5.62 13.83
C ASP A 218 -5.69 -6.07 13.75
N THR A 219 -5.37 -7.03 12.86
CA THR A 219 -4.01 -7.54 12.71
C THR A 219 -3.10 -6.52 12.04
N MET A 220 -3.54 -5.88 10.96
CA MET A 220 -2.77 -4.85 10.28
C MET A 220 -2.56 -3.63 11.18
N ALA A 221 -3.61 -3.18 11.85
CA ALA A 221 -3.52 -2.07 12.80
C ALA A 221 -2.54 -2.38 13.94
N GLU A 222 -2.63 -3.57 14.54
CA GLU A 222 -1.69 -3.98 15.59
C GLU A 222 -0.26 -4.05 15.08
N SER A 223 -0.03 -4.64 13.90
CA SER A 223 1.31 -4.74 13.32
C SER A 223 1.97 -3.37 13.17
N ILE A 224 1.23 -2.40 12.65
CA ILE A 224 1.71 -1.02 12.45
C ILE A 224 1.94 -0.32 13.79
N VAL A 225 0.98 -0.41 14.72
CA VAL A 225 1.08 0.26 16.01
C VAL A 225 2.20 -0.32 16.87
N GLU A 226 2.39 -1.64 16.88
CA GLU A 226 3.51 -2.27 17.61
C GLU A 226 4.85 -1.85 17.00
N PHE A 227 4.98 -1.78 15.69
CA PHE A 227 6.19 -1.27 15.03
C PHE A 227 6.50 0.18 15.49
N LEU A 228 5.52 1.07 15.45
CA LEU A 228 5.70 2.48 15.83
C LEU A 228 5.99 2.69 17.34
N LYS A 229 5.62 1.74 18.21
CA LYS A 229 6.03 1.80 19.63
C LYS A 229 7.54 1.69 19.82
N GLU A 230 8.18 0.90 18.98
CA GLU A 230 9.63 0.68 19.03
C GLU A 230 10.39 1.70 18.16
N HIS A 231 9.72 2.30 17.16
CA HIS A 231 10.28 3.22 16.16
C HIS A 231 9.46 4.52 16.07
N LYS A 232 9.51 5.35 17.11
CA LYS A 232 8.56 6.46 17.35
C LYS A 232 8.59 7.58 16.30
N ASP A 233 9.72 7.80 15.65
CA ASP A 233 9.89 8.91 14.70
C ASP A 233 9.80 8.45 13.24
N THR A 234 9.64 7.15 13.01
CA THR A 234 9.56 6.55 11.68
C THR A 234 8.17 6.74 11.08
N LYS A 235 8.11 7.15 9.82
CA LYS A 235 6.86 7.25 9.05
C LYS A 235 6.48 5.91 8.46
N VAL A 236 5.19 5.65 8.34
CA VAL A 236 4.66 4.44 7.72
C VAL A 236 3.84 4.80 6.49
N LEU A 237 4.20 4.26 5.33
CA LEU A 237 3.29 4.14 4.20
C LEU A 237 2.66 2.74 4.26
N HIS A 238 1.36 2.67 4.46
CA HIS A 238 0.62 1.42 4.45
C HIS A 238 -0.24 1.31 3.19
N VAL A 239 0.06 0.32 2.35
CA VAL A 239 -0.69 0.03 1.12
C VAL A 239 -1.74 -1.04 1.41
N GLN A 240 -2.99 -0.74 1.09
CA GLN A 240 -4.13 -1.61 1.38
C GLN A 240 -5.27 -1.42 0.38
N GLY A 241 -6.13 -2.43 0.23
CA GLY A 241 -7.37 -2.29 -0.52
C GLY A 241 -8.29 -1.23 0.12
N SER A 242 -8.92 -0.41 -0.71
CA SER A 242 -9.72 0.77 -0.27
C SER A 242 -10.81 0.44 0.75
N PHE A 243 -11.28 -0.80 0.78
CA PHE A 243 -12.29 -1.20 1.76
C PHE A 243 -11.77 -1.15 3.20
N HIS A 244 -10.45 -1.27 3.40
CA HIS A 244 -9.78 -1.26 4.70
C HIS A 244 -9.52 0.15 5.27
N GLY A 245 -9.63 1.22 4.45
CA GLY A 245 -9.29 2.60 4.88
C GLY A 245 -10.31 3.67 4.54
N ASP A 246 -11.08 3.45 3.46
CA ASP A 246 -12.04 4.42 2.98
C ASP A 246 -13.02 4.87 4.07
N GLU A 247 -13.29 6.17 4.14
CA GLU A 247 -14.08 6.82 5.17
C GLU A 247 -13.47 6.71 6.58
N HIS A 248 -12.16 6.46 6.70
CA HIS A 248 -11.42 6.24 7.96
C HIS A 248 -11.94 5.05 8.77
N LEU A 249 -12.53 4.05 8.12
CA LEU A 249 -13.02 2.81 8.73
C LEU A 249 -11.91 1.73 8.72
N GLY A 250 -12.26 0.51 9.10
CA GLY A 250 -11.36 -0.63 9.05
C GLY A 250 -10.05 -0.42 9.81
N VAL A 251 -8.91 -0.57 9.14
CA VAL A 251 -7.57 -0.46 9.76
C VAL A 251 -7.34 0.90 10.39
N VAL A 252 -7.78 1.98 9.73
CA VAL A 252 -7.59 3.35 10.22
C VAL A 252 -8.28 3.56 11.57
N GLU A 253 -9.54 3.15 11.67
CA GLU A 253 -10.30 3.22 12.92
C GLU A 253 -9.65 2.37 14.03
N LYS A 254 -9.15 1.18 13.66
CA LYS A 254 -8.48 0.27 14.62
C LYS A 254 -7.17 0.87 15.13
N VAL A 255 -6.36 1.51 14.28
CA VAL A 255 -5.15 2.24 14.70
C VAL A 255 -5.51 3.33 15.70
N ASN A 256 -6.53 4.14 15.42
CA ASN A 256 -6.98 5.21 16.32
C ASN A 256 -7.47 4.66 17.67
N LYS A 257 -8.14 3.49 17.69
CA LYS A 257 -8.57 2.83 18.93
C LYS A 257 -7.40 2.23 19.72
N LEU A 258 -6.34 1.78 19.05
CA LEU A 258 -5.14 1.24 19.71
C LEU A 258 -4.24 2.35 20.26
N ASN A 259 -4.11 3.45 19.52
CA ASN A 259 -3.31 4.59 19.94
C ASN A 259 -3.83 5.91 19.32
N PRO A 260 -4.69 6.66 20.02
CA PRO A 260 -5.27 7.90 19.50
C PRO A 260 -4.28 9.06 19.34
N SER A 261 -3.02 8.90 19.74
CA SER A 261 -1.99 9.91 19.50
C SER A 261 -1.32 9.81 18.13
N ILE A 262 -1.50 8.70 17.44
CA ILE A 262 -0.99 8.48 16.08
C ILE A 262 -1.84 9.29 15.09
N LYS A 263 -1.19 10.13 14.32
CA LYS A 263 -1.85 10.92 13.27
C LYS A 263 -1.88 10.13 11.97
N THR A 264 -3.05 10.01 11.39
CA THR A 264 -3.25 9.23 10.16
C THR A 264 -3.85 10.10 9.05
N VAL A 265 -3.42 9.86 7.81
CA VAL A 265 -4.03 10.42 6.60
C VAL A 265 -4.35 9.27 5.65
N VAL A 266 -5.46 9.37 4.94
CA VAL A 266 -5.87 8.38 3.94
C VAL A 266 -5.78 8.99 2.55
N ILE A 267 -5.16 8.30 1.62
CA ILE A 267 -5.23 8.60 0.19
C ILE A 267 -6.31 7.71 -0.40
N THR A 268 -7.46 8.31 -0.72
CA THR A 268 -8.65 7.57 -1.17
C THR A 268 -8.80 7.66 -2.69
N PRO A 269 -8.79 6.54 -3.43
CA PRO A 269 -9.03 6.54 -4.86
C PRO A 269 -10.51 6.71 -5.18
N ILE A 270 -10.82 7.63 -6.09
CA ILE A 270 -12.18 7.88 -6.61
C ILE A 270 -12.14 7.90 -8.13
N GLU A 271 -13.07 7.22 -8.80
CA GLU A 271 -13.21 7.39 -10.24
C GLU A 271 -13.47 8.86 -10.60
N ALA A 272 -12.75 9.41 -11.55
CA ALA A 272 -12.82 10.84 -11.90
C ALA A 272 -14.25 11.35 -12.19
N LYS A 273 -15.10 10.48 -12.76
CA LYS A 273 -16.52 10.79 -13.02
C LYS A 273 -17.38 10.95 -11.75
N GLU A 274 -16.94 10.38 -10.62
CA GLU A 274 -17.65 10.44 -9.33
C GLU A 274 -17.13 11.56 -8.42
N TYR A 275 -16.00 12.19 -8.78
CA TYR A 275 -15.33 13.16 -7.91
C TYR A 275 -16.26 14.30 -7.45
N GLU A 276 -16.97 14.95 -8.37
CA GLU A 276 -17.85 16.09 -8.05
C GLU A 276 -18.98 15.70 -7.06
N LYS A 277 -19.42 14.45 -7.08
CA LYS A 277 -20.45 13.93 -6.20
C LYS A 277 -19.90 13.57 -4.81
N MET A 278 -18.66 13.08 -4.76
CA MET A 278 -18.08 12.48 -3.56
C MET A 278 -17.16 13.42 -2.78
N LYS A 279 -16.56 14.43 -3.42
CA LYS A 279 -15.51 15.29 -2.84
C LYS A 279 -15.84 15.88 -1.47
N ASN A 280 -17.10 16.14 -1.18
CA ASN A 280 -17.56 16.73 0.09
C ASN A 280 -17.79 15.70 1.20
N ASN A 281 -17.60 14.40 0.92
CA ASN A 281 -17.77 13.34 1.91
C ASN A 281 -16.52 13.12 2.76
N TYR A 282 -15.37 13.73 2.38
CA TYR A 282 -14.06 13.50 2.97
C TYR A 282 -13.59 14.71 3.77
N GLY A 283 -12.97 14.44 4.91
CA GLY A 283 -12.43 15.44 5.83
C GLY A 283 -11.01 15.89 5.55
N GLU A 284 -10.45 16.61 6.52
CA GLU A 284 -9.09 17.19 6.44
C GLU A 284 -7.98 16.13 6.42
N ASP A 285 -8.23 14.95 6.96
CA ASP A 285 -7.26 13.85 7.01
C ASP A 285 -7.39 12.90 5.79
N THR A 286 -7.91 13.43 4.67
CA THR A 286 -8.06 12.68 3.42
C THR A 286 -7.48 13.45 2.25
N ILE A 287 -6.62 12.79 1.47
CA ILE A 287 -6.21 13.22 0.14
C ILE A 287 -7.00 12.38 -0.87
N ILE A 288 -7.77 13.02 -1.71
CA ILE A 288 -8.50 12.32 -2.77
C ILE A 288 -7.56 12.13 -3.96
N MET A 289 -7.47 10.91 -4.47
CA MET A 289 -6.79 10.58 -5.71
C MET A 289 -7.82 10.16 -6.75
N THR A 290 -7.99 10.95 -7.81
CA THR A 290 -8.89 10.55 -8.89
C THR A 290 -8.15 9.76 -9.96
N PHE A 291 -8.84 8.78 -10.55
CA PHE A 291 -8.32 7.94 -11.63
C PHE A 291 -9.39 7.68 -12.69
N VAL A 292 -8.97 7.25 -13.87
CA VAL A 292 -9.87 6.80 -14.95
C VAL A 292 -9.78 5.28 -15.05
N ARG A 293 -10.90 4.60 -14.81
CA ARG A 293 -10.97 3.14 -14.99
C ARG A 293 -10.86 2.80 -16.47
N LYS A 294 -9.86 2.01 -16.82
CA LYS A 294 -9.59 1.55 -18.20
C LYS A 294 -10.15 0.16 -18.43
#